data_f2665156de91366deb303538c3d3685d
#
_entry.id   f2665156de91366deb303538c3d3685d
#
_cell.length_a   1.000
_cell.length_b   1.000
_cell.length_c   1.000
_cell.angle_alpha   90.00
_cell.angle_beta   90.00
_cell.angle_gamma   90.00
#
_symmetry.space_group_name_H-M   'P 1'
#
loop_
_entity.id
_entity.type
_entity.pdbx_description
1 polymer ?
#
loop_
_entity_poly.entity_id
_entity_poly.type
_entity_poly.pdbx_seq_one_letter_code
_entity_poly.pdbx_strand_id
1 'polypeptide(L)'
;SKRSPKHLLLLFGEEEKLIDQQMKRLKHMKEWIKKKSGIIRRTLTEETGVIRVTEEPERYMVMTRAEKSDERGWAEAVGKLWDYCEEHKIRSAYSIGYRQETANILEEEYERYSVCYQLLDQKPRSGVYTVRPQGKYLTVCHKGHWKDLGETYRQLVQYASAQEIVLGAHCYEDTLFDGLVVQEERDAVTRLGL
;
A
#
# COMPACT_ATOMS: atom_id res chain seq x y z
N SER A 1 36.47 -29.54 26.16
CA SER A 1 35.75 -28.29 26.41
C SER A 1 35.91 -27.91 27.87
N LYS A 2 36.80 -26.98 28.14
CA LYS A 2 37.02 -26.50 29.53
C LYS A 2 35.88 -25.55 29.89
N ARG A 3 34.89 -26.01 30.64
CA ARG A 3 33.91 -25.16 31.29
C ARG A 3 34.63 -24.21 32.25
N SER A 4 34.62 -22.91 31.98
CA SER A 4 35.14 -21.89 32.87
C SER A 4 34.07 -20.81 33.10
N PRO A 5 34.01 -20.15 34.26
CA PRO A 5 33.08 -19.05 34.50
C PRO A 5 33.18 -17.95 33.44
N LYS A 6 34.37 -17.64 32.98
CA LYS A 6 34.59 -16.65 31.92
C LYS A 6 33.95 -17.06 30.57
N HIS A 7 34.07 -18.34 30.21
CA HIS A 7 33.44 -18.85 28.97
C HIS A 7 31.91 -18.83 29.09
N LEU A 8 31.37 -19.16 30.23
CA LEU A 8 29.94 -19.12 30.47
C LEU A 8 29.36 -17.71 30.42
N LEU A 9 30.09 -16.71 30.97
CA LEU A 9 29.69 -15.29 30.85
C LEU A 9 29.70 -14.79 29.41
N LEU A 10 30.63 -15.23 28.58
CA LEU A 10 30.64 -14.92 27.14
C LEU A 10 29.41 -15.49 26.43
N LEU A 11 29.10 -16.77 26.69
CA LEU A 11 27.91 -17.42 26.12
C LEU A 11 26.61 -16.72 26.56
N PHE A 12 26.49 -16.38 27.82
CA PHE A 12 25.32 -15.64 28.31
C PHE A 12 25.20 -14.26 27.63
N GLY A 13 26.30 -13.54 27.44
CA GLY A 13 26.26 -12.27 26.72
C GLY A 13 25.90 -12.41 25.23
N GLU A 14 26.23 -13.52 24.59
CA GLU A 14 25.80 -13.84 23.24
C GLU A 14 24.30 -14.18 23.20
N GLU A 15 23.82 -15.00 24.14
CA GLU A 15 22.41 -15.35 24.26
C GLU A 15 21.54 -14.13 24.57
N GLU A 16 21.95 -13.25 25.47
CA GLU A 16 21.26 -11.98 25.74
C GLU A 16 21.07 -11.15 24.46
N LYS A 17 22.10 -11.01 23.63
CA LYS A 17 22.00 -10.30 22.34
C LYS A 17 21.00 -10.96 21.39
N LEU A 18 20.97 -12.30 21.33
CA LEU A 18 20.01 -13.03 20.50
C LEU A 18 18.59 -12.82 20.99
N ILE A 19 18.39 -12.86 22.31
CA ILE A 19 17.08 -12.59 22.93
C ILE A 19 16.63 -11.16 22.60
N ASP A 20 17.48 -10.16 22.74
CA ASP A 20 17.17 -8.77 22.40
C ASP A 20 16.78 -8.61 20.93
N GLN A 21 17.47 -9.29 20.03
CA GLN A 21 17.12 -9.29 18.61
C GLN A 21 15.74 -9.91 18.36
N GLN A 22 15.43 -11.03 19.03
CA GLN A 22 14.13 -11.68 18.93
C GLN A 22 13.02 -10.77 19.50
N MET A 23 13.23 -10.16 20.65
CA MET A 23 12.29 -9.22 21.27
C MET A 23 11.99 -8.02 20.32
N LYS A 24 13.03 -7.46 19.70
CA LYS A 24 12.88 -6.39 18.73
C LYS A 24 12.07 -6.83 17.50
N ARG A 25 12.32 -8.05 17.00
CA ARG A 25 11.56 -8.63 15.89
C ARG A 25 10.08 -8.81 16.25
N LEU A 26 9.81 -9.40 17.41
CA LEU A 26 8.45 -9.63 17.92
C LEU A 26 7.69 -8.31 18.14
N LYS A 27 8.35 -7.28 18.65
CA LYS A 27 7.77 -5.94 18.78
C LYS A 27 7.34 -5.38 17.43
N HIS A 28 8.19 -5.44 16.40
CA HIS A 28 7.85 -4.99 15.05
C HIS A 28 6.69 -5.78 14.45
N MET A 29 6.67 -7.12 14.65
CA MET A 29 5.54 -7.95 14.20
C MET A 29 4.23 -7.55 14.87
N LYS A 30 4.26 -7.30 16.18
CA LYS A 30 3.08 -6.84 16.94
C LYS A 30 2.57 -5.49 16.43
N GLU A 31 3.46 -4.54 16.13
CA GLU A 31 3.12 -3.24 15.57
C GLU A 31 2.49 -3.38 14.18
N TRP A 32 3.06 -4.25 13.34
CA TRP A 32 2.50 -4.55 12.01
C TRP A 32 1.09 -5.17 12.12
N ILE A 33 0.90 -6.19 12.98
CA ILE A 33 -0.40 -6.84 13.21
C ILE A 33 -1.44 -5.81 13.69
N LYS A 34 -1.07 -4.97 14.66
CA LYS A 34 -1.95 -3.92 15.20
C LYS A 34 -2.40 -2.97 14.08
N LYS A 35 -1.48 -2.57 13.22
CA LYS A 35 -1.76 -1.66 12.11
C LYS A 35 -2.63 -2.32 11.04
N LYS A 36 -2.28 -3.54 10.59
CA LYS A 36 -3.07 -4.30 9.61
C LYS A 36 -4.49 -4.55 10.12
N SER A 37 -4.64 -4.94 11.39
CA SER A 37 -5.94 -5.09 12.03
C SER A 37 -6.75 -3.79 12.06
N GLY A 38 -6.08 -2.65 12.27
CA GLY A 38 -6.72 -1.34 12.20
C GLY A 38 -7.22 -0.98 10.80
N ILE A 39 -6.46 -1.31 9.76
CA ILE A 39 -6.87 -1.15 8.37
C ILE A 39 -8.10 -2.01 8.09
N ILE A 40 -8.06 -3.29 8.43
CA ILE A 40 -9.17 -4.23 8.21
C ILE A 40 -10.44 -3.74 8.90
N ARG A 41 -10.36 -3.33 10.19
CA ARG A 41 -11.53 -2.84 10.93
C ARG A 41 -12.16 -1.61 10.29
N ARG A 42 -11.36 -0.65 9.83
CA ARG A 42 -11.88 0.54 9.14
C ARG A 42 -12.54 0.15 7.83
N THR A 43 -11.89 -0.69 7.03
CA THR A 43 -12.43 -1.13 5.74
C THR A 43 -13.76 -1.88 5.89
N LEU A 44 -13.94 -2.67 6.95
CA LEU A 44 -15.21 -3.35 7.25
C LEU A 44 -16.38 -2.38 7.52
N THR A 45 -16.09 -1.15 7.90
CA THR A 45 -17.10 -0.11 8.15
C THR A 45 -17.25 0.88 6.99
N GLU A 46 -16.41 0.77 5.96
CA GLU A 46 -16.52 1.63 4.77
C GLU A 46 -17.73 1.25 3.91
N GLU A 47 -18.47 2.26 3.49
CA GLU A 47 -19.54 2.10 2.51
C GLU A 47 -18.93 2.06 1.11
N THR A 48 -19.16 0.98 0.39
CA THR A 48 -18.69 0.81 -0.99
C THR A 48 -19.63 1.55 -1.97
N GLY A 49 -19.06 2.06 -3.06
CA GLY A 49 -19.79 2.80 -4.09
C GLY A 49 -20.21 4.23 -3.72
N VAL A 50 -19.88 4.70 -2.50
CA VAL A 50 -20.23 6.06 -2.06
C VAL A 50 -19.05 6.99 -2.31
N ILE A 51 -19.27 8.00 -3.16
CA ILE A 51 -18.26 9.01 -3.49
C ILE A 51 -18.23 10.09 -2.40
N ARG A 52 -17.03 10.43 -1.94
CA ARG A 52 -16.82 11.46 -0.91
C ARG A 52 -15.62 12.34 -1.25
N VAL A 53 -15.65 13.58 -0.79
CA VAL A 53 -14.46 14.43 -0.72
C VAL A 53 -13.85 14.24 0.67
N THR A 54 -12.61 13.72 0.72
CA THR A 54 -11.88 13.46 1.96
C THR A 54 -10.62 14.29 2.04
N GLU A 55 -10.26 14.75 3.24
CA GLU A 55 -8.95 15.35 3.48
C GLU A 55 -7.95 14.26 3.83
N GLU A 56 -6.92 14.11 2.99
CA GLU A 56 -5.87 13.13 3.19
C GLU A 56 -4.60 13.82 3.69
N PRO A 57 -3.93 13.24 4.69
CA PRO A 57 -2.65 13.73 5.14
C PRO A 57 -1.56 13.41 4.12
N GLU A 58 -0.44 14.12 4.22
CA GLU A 58 0.77 13.74 3.51
C GLU A 58 1.16 12.29 3.82
N ARG A 59 1.50 11.53 2.78
CA ARG A 59 1.97 10.15 2.88
C ARG A 59 3.25 9.99 2.05
N TYR A 60 4.00 8.96 2.38
CA TYR A 60 5.21 8.61 1.66
C TYR A 60 4.97 7.33 0.87
N MET A 61 5.60 7.21 -0.28
CA MET A 61 5.50 6.03 -1.14
C MET A 61 6.86 5.67 -1.69
N VAL A 62 7.14 4.39 -1.71
CA VAL A 62 8.18 3.81 -2.57
C VAL A 62 7.49 3.28 -3.81
N MET A 63 8.01 3.58 -4.98
CA MET A 63 7.36 3.28 -6.26
C MET A 63 8.30 2.55 -7.22
N THR A 64 7.73 1.66 -8.01
CA THR A 64 8.39 1.01 -9.14
C THR A 64 7.55 1.17 -10.39
N ARG A 65 8.20 1.39 -11.53
CA ARG A 65 7.52 1.46 -12.82
C ARG A 65 7.49 0.07 -13.46
N ALA A 66 6.34 -0.28 -14.04
CA ALA A 66 6.23 -1.41 -14.94
C ALA A 66 6.81 -1.02 -16.32
N GLU A 67 7.60 -1.88 -16.91
CA GLU A 67 8.14 -1.68 -18.26
C GLU A 67 7.07 -1.93 -19.33
N LYS A 68 6.11 -2.80 -19.01
CA LYS A 68 4.95 -3.12 -19.85
C LYS A 68 3.68 -3.02 -19.04
N SER A 69 2.62 -2.52 -19.66
CA SER A 69 1.29 -2.43 -19.03
C SER A 69 0.50 -3.72 -19.30
N ASP A 70 1.00 -4.83 -18.77
CA ASP A 70 0.36 -6.15 -18.78
C ASP A 70 0.59 -6.86 -17.45
N GLU A 71 -0.14 -7.94 -17.20
CA GLU A 71 -0.10 -8.69 -15.92
C GLU A 71 1.33 -9.14 -15.56
N ARG A 72 2.14 -9.50 -16.54
CA ARG A 72 3.52 -9.91 -16.32
C ARG A 72 4.40 -8.72 -15.94
N GLY A 73 4.29 -7.61 -16.66
CA GLY A 73 5.03 -6.39 -16.36
C GLY A 73 4.69 -5.82 -14.98
N TRP A 74 3.42 -5.90 -14.57
CA TRP A 74 2.99 -5.50 -13.23
C TRP A 74 3.55 -6.42 -12.16
N ALA A 75 3.52 -7.75 -12.36
CA ALA A 75 4.11 -8.71 -11.42
C ALA A 75 5.62 -8.52 -11.26
N GLU A 76 6.35 -8.26 -12.35
CA GLU A 76 7.78 -7.96 -12.33
C GLU A 76 8.06 -6.64 -11.58
N ALA A 77 7.23 -5.61 -11.78
CA ALA A 77 7.36 -4.34 -11.05
C ALA A 77 7.10 -4.49 -9.55
N VAL A 78 6.12 -5.28 -9.16
CA VAL A 78 5.83 -5.60 -7.75
C VAL A 78 6.99 -6.38 -7.13
N GLY A 79 7.56 -7.35 -7.84
CA GLY A 79 8.77 -8.07 -7.40
C GLY A 79 9.94 -7.12 -7.12
N LYS A 80 10.26 -6.24 -8.07
CA LYS A 80 11.31 -5.21 -7.91
C LYS A 80 11.02 -4.28 -6.72
N LEU A 81 9.75 -3.95 -6.47
CA LEU A 81 9.34 -3.12 -5.35
C LEU A 81 9.58 -3.83 -4.01
N TRP A 82 9.27 -5.12 -3.92
CA TRP A 82 9.53 -5.91 -2.72
C TRP A 82 11.02 -6.06 -2.43
N ASP A 83 11.83 -6.38 -3.44
CA ASP A 83 13.29 -6.49 -3.32
C ASP A 83 13.88 -5.16 -2.81
N TYR A 84 13.42 -4.04 -3.37
CA TYR A 84 13.84 -2.71 -2.92
C TYR A 84 13.44 -2.42 -1.47
N CYS A 85 12.21 -2.76 -1.08
CA CYS A 85 11.75 -2.59 0.29
C CYS A 85 12.56 -3.46 1.28
N GLU A 86 12.92 -4.67 0.89
CA GLU A 86 13.74 -5.56 1.71
C GLU A 86 15.16 -5.01 1.89
N GLU A 87 15.83 -4.60 0.80
CA GLU A 87 17.16 -4.00 0.81
C GLU A 87 17.23 -2.78 1.72
N HIS A 88 16.24 -1.90 1.62
CA HIS A 88 16.17 -0.66 2.42
C HIS A 88 15.47 -0.84 3.78
N LYS A 89 15.11 -2.07 4.16
CA LYS A 89 14.41 -2.41 5.43
C LYS A 89 13.11 -1.60 5.62
N ILE A 90 12.43 -1.31 4.53
CA ILE A 90 11.14 -0.63 4.49
C ILE A 90 10.05 -1.66 4.77
N ARG A 91 9.22 -1.38 5.78
CA ARG A 91 8.10 -2.24 6.18
C ARG A 91 6.82 -1.44 6.18
N SER A 92 5.78 -2.04 5.64
CA SER A 92 4.44 -1.45 5.62
C SER A 92 3.38 -2.50 5.96
N ALA A 93 2.27 -2.06 6.54
CA ALA A 93 1.09 -2.89 6.74
C ALA A 93 0.04 -2.66 5.63
N TYR A 94 0.28 -1.70 4.74
CA TYR A 94 -0.54 -1.49 3.55
C TYR A 94 -0.20 -2.53 2.49
N SER A 95 -1.19 -2.94 1.73
CA SER A 95 -1.00 -3.75 0.52
C SER A 95 -0.39 -2.91 -0.59
N ILE A 96 0.10 -3.54 -1.65
CA ILE A 96 0.59 -2.82 -2.83
C ILE A 96 -0.58 -2.04 -3.44
N GLY A 97 -0.32 -0.77 -3.72
CA GLY A 97 -1.23 0.10 -4.44
C GLY A 97 -0.73 0.37 -5.87
N TYR A 98 -1.61 0.91 -6.69
CA TYR A 98 -1.31 1.27 -8.07
C TYR A 98 -1.63 2.74 -8.30
N ARG A 99 -0.89 3.37 -9.20
CA ARG A 99 -1.14 4.75 -9.61
C ARG A 99 -1.38 4.80 -11.10
N GLN A 100 -2.44 5.50 -11.47
CA GLN A 100 -2.74 5.82 -12.84
C GLN A 100 -2.64 7.32 -13.10
N GLU A 101 -2.37 7.68 -14.33
CA GLU A 101 -2.48 9.05 -14.81
C GLU A 101 -3.97 9.38 -15.02
N THR A 102 -4.44 10.51 -14.47
CA THR A 102 -5.84 10.94 -14.64
C THR A 102 -6.21 11.09 -16.12
N ALA A 103 -5.26 11.45 -16.98
CA ALA A 103 -5.48 11.51 -18.42
C ALA A 103 -5.95 10.17 -19.01
N ASN A 104 -5.34 9.04 -18.60
CA ASN A 104 -5.76 7.71 -19.06
C ASN A 104 -7.20 7.39 -18.61
N ILE A 105 -7.56 7.81 -17.39
CA ILE A 105 -8.90 7.60 -16.84
C ILE A 105 -9.94 8.39 -17.64
N LEU A 106 -9.62 9.64 -18.02
CA LEU A 106 -10.48 10.47 -18.85
C LEU A 106 -10.62 9.94 -20.28
N GLU A 107 -9.63 9.19 -20.77
CA GLU A 107 -9.67 8.47 -22.05
C GLU A 107 -10.30 7.07 -21.96
N GLU A 108 -10.83 6.71 -20.79
CA GLU A 108 -11.40 5.38 -20.48
C GLU A 108 -10.40 4.21 -20.58
N GLU A 109 -9.10 4.50 -20.47
CA GLU A 109 -8.02 3.50 -20.49
C GLU A 109 -7.68 3.05 -19.04
N TYR A 110 -8.60 2.35 -18.40
CA TYR A 110 -8.55 2.04 -16.95
C TYR A 110 -7.51 0.99 -16.55
N GLU A 111 -6.98 0.22 -17.49
CA GLU A 111 -6.00 -0.84 -17.23
C GLU A 111 -4.55 -0.42 -17.58
N ARG A 112 -4.31 0.86 -17.80
CA ARG A 112 -3.00 1.36 -18.22
C ARG A 112 -2.09 1.66 -17.02
N TYR A 113 -1.88 0.65 -16.19
CA TYR A 113 -1.00 0.75 -15.03
C TYR A 113 0.47 0.85 -15.43
N SER A 114 1.13 1.88 -14.96
CA SER A 114 2.57 2.08 -15.16
C SER A 114 3.37 2.13 -13.86
N VAL A 115 2.71 2.27 -12.73
CA VAL A 115 3.34 2.45 -11.42
C VAL A 115 2.63 1.63 -10.37
N CYS A 116 3.39 0.82 -9.62
CA CYS A 116 2.95 0.25 -8.35
C CYS A 116 3.70 0.90 -7.19
N TYR A 117 3.09 0.94 -6.01
CA TYR A 117 3.69 1.58 -4.84
C TYR A 117 3.41 0.84 -3.54
N GLN A 118 4.32 1.03 -2.60
CA GLN A 118 4.15 0.70 -1.20
C GLN A 118 3.89 1.99 -0.41
N LEU A 119 2.69 2.11 0.15
CA LEU A 119 2.30 3.26 0.97
C LEU A 119 2.95 3.18 2.36
N LEU A 120 3.40 4.33 2.87
CA LEU A 120 4.07 4.48 4.17
C LEU A 120 3.46 5.65 4.93
N ASP A 121 3.29 5.52 6.25
CA ASP A 121 2.86 6.64 7.11
C ASP A 121 4.00 7.56 7.49
N GLN A 122 5.23 7.09 7.41
CA GLN A 122 6.41 7.83 7.80
C GLN A 122 7.45 7.78 6.70
N LYS A 123 8.23 8.85 6.62
CA LYS A 123 9.38 8.93 5.72
C LYS A 123 10.33 7.76 5.98
N PRO A 124 10.72 6.99 4.94
CA PRO A 124 11.69 5.92 5.09
C PRO A 124 13.05 6.49 5.47
N ARG A 125 13.81 5.73 6.26
CA ARG A 125 15.15 6.14 6.73
C ARG A 125 16.21 6.07 5.63
N SER A 126 15.99 5.26 4.62
CA SER A 126 16.89 5.06 3.48
C SER A 126 16.10 4.82 2.21
N GLY A 127 16.76 4.97 1.07
CA GLY A 127 16.17 4.78 -0.24
C GLY A 127 15.45 6.01 -0.80
N VAL A 128 15.00 5.87 -2.04
CA VAL A 128 14.24 6.91 -2.76
C VAL A 128 12.75 6.74 -2.46
N TYR A 129 12.07 7.83 -2.21
CA TYR A 129 10.64 7.85 -1.94
C TYR A 129 9.99 9.03 -2.68
N THR A 130 8.68 8.95 -2.82
CA THR A 130 7.82 10.01 -3.37
C THR A 130 6.79 10.40 -2.32
N VAL A 131 6.37 11.64 -2.35
CA VAL A 131 5.32 12.15 -1.47
C VAL A 131 3.98 12.08 -2.20
N ARG A 132 2.99 11.45 -1.56
CA ARG A 132 1.58 11.65 -1.88
C ARG A 132 1.14 12.89 -1.13
N PRO A 133 0.79 13.99 -1.82
CA PRO A 133 0.58 15.27 -1.17
C PRO A 133 -0.64 15.24 -0.23
N GLN A 134 -0.57 16.04 0.81
CA GLN A 134 -1.73 16.38 1.62
C GLN A 134 -2.72 17.18 0.76
N GLY A 135 -4.01 16.92 0.92
CA GLY A 135 -5.04 17.67 0.20
C GLY A 135 -6.40 17.02 0.25
N LYS A 136 -7.32 17.61 -0.53
CA LYS A 136 -8.65 17.04 -0.76
C LYS A 136 -8.58 16.05 -1.89
N TYR A 137 -9.16 14.89 -1.66
CA TYR A 137 -9.26 13.80 -2.63
C TYR A 137 -10.72 13.43 -2.84
N LEU A 138 -11.09 13.22 -4.06
CA LEU A 138 -12.35 12.57 -4.40
C LEU A 138 -12.16 11.07 -4.25
N THR A 139 -12.84 10.44 -3.30
CA THR A 139 -12.61 9.05 -2.93
C THR A 139 -13.84 8.20 -3.03
N VAL A 140 -13.66 6.93 -3.38
CA VAL A 140 -14.68 5.88 -3.35
C VAL A 140 -14.04 4.54 -3.06
N CYS A 141 -14.71 3.67 -2.30
CA CYS A 141 -14.32 2.28 -2.15
C CYS A 141 -15.08 1.42 -3.15
N HIS A 142 -14.34 0.73 -4.01
CA HIS A 142 -14.87 -0.29 -4.92
C HIS A 142 -14.78 -1.66 -4.24
N LYS A 143 -15.87 -2.43 -4.27
CA LYS A 143 -15.88 -3.84 -3.86
C LYS A 143 -16.03 -4.71 -5.10
N GLY A 144 -15.09 -5.62 -5.32
CA GLY A 144 -15.10 -6.51 -6.47
C GLY A 144 -13.73 -6.68 -7.12
N HIS A 145 -13.75 -7.31 -8.29
CA HIS A 145 -12.53 -7.55 -9.07
C HIS A 145 -11.96 -6.24 -9.61
N TRP A 146 -10.63 -6.12 -9.69
CA TRP A 146 -9.96 -4.92 -10.19
C TRP A 146 -10.32 -4.57 -11.65
N LYS A 147 -10.68 -5.56 -12.48
CA LYS A 147 -11.15 -5.33 -13.88
C LYS A 147 -12.48 -4.60 -13.95
N ASP A 148 -13.24 -4.59 -12.85
CA ASP A 148 -14.53 -3.91 -12.78
C ASP A 148 -14.41 -2.44 -12.31
N LEU A 149 -13.18 -1.97 -12.02
CA LEU A 149 -12.90 -0.59 -11.58
C LEU A 149 -13.33 0.46 -12.61
N GLY A 150 -13.41 0.12 -13.91
CA GLY A 150 -13.79 1.04 -14.96
C GLY A 150 -15.13 1.72 -14.72
N GLU A 151 -16.13 1.00 -14.21
CA GLU A 151 -17.44 1.60 -13.87
C GLU A 151 -17.33 2.59 -12.71
N THR A 152 -16.53 2.24 -11.70
CA THR A 152 -16.30 3.13 -10.55
C THR A 152 -15.54 4.40 -10.96
N TYR A 153 -14.61 4.29 -11.89
CA TYR A 153 -13.92 5.45 -12.47
C TYR A 153 -14.87 6.37 -13.23
N ARG A 154 -15.76 5.80 -14.08
CA ARG A 154 -16.77 6.61 -14.78
C ARG A 154 -17.65 7.39 -13.81
N GLN A 155 -18.12 6.76 -12.74
CA GLN A 155 -18.90 7.41 -11.70
C GLN A 155 -18.13 8.55 -11.02
N LEU A 156 -16.84 8.35 -10.70
CA LEU A 156 -15.97 9.40 -10.14
C LEU A 156 -15.83 10.60 -11.08
N VAL A 157 -15.55 10.35 -12.37
CA VAL A 157 -15.38 11.40 -13.38
C VAL A 157 -16.69 12.16 -13.58
N GLN A 158 -17.82 11.47 -13.67
CA GLN A 158 -19.15 12.10 -13.79
C GLN A 158 -19.46 12.96 -12.57
N TYR A 159 -19.18 12.46 -11.37
CA TYR A 159 -19.39 13.23 -10.14
C TYR A 159 -18.49 14.48 -10.11
N ALA A 160 -17.20 14.35 -10.45
CA ALA A 160 -16.29 15.48 -10.51
C ALA A 160 -16.78 16.55 -11.48
N SER A 161 -17.21 16.13 -12.68
CA SER A 161 -17.75 17.05 -13.69
C SER A 161 -19.03 17.75 -13.21
N ALA A 162 -19.96 17.02 -12.58
CA ALA A 162 -21.21 17.58 -12.06
C ALA A 162 -21.01 18.57 -10.89
N GLN A 163 -19.91 18.40 -10.13
CA GLN A 163 -19.55 19.27 -9.01
C GLN A 163 -18.48 20.32 -9.38
N GLU A 164 -18.11 20.43 -10.65
CA GLU A 164 -17.07 21.34 -11.15
C GLU A 164 -15.72 21.16 -10.42
N ILE A 165 -15.41 19.91 -10.01
CA ILE A 165 -14.15 19.57 -9.34
C ILE A 165 -13.06 19.36 -10.38
N VAL A 166 -11.94 20.08 -10.23
CA VAL A 166 -10.75 19.89 -11.02
C VAL A 166 -9.96 18.73 -10.44
N LEU A 167 -9.80 17.66 -11.23
CA LEU A 167 -9.06 16.48 -10.82
C LEU A 167 -7.55 16.72 -10.88
N GLY A 168 -6.80 16.11 -9.95
CA GLY A 168 -5.34 16.11 -9.96
C GLY A 168 -4.77 15.26 -11.11
N ALA A 169 -3.43 15.24 -11.22
CA ALA A 169 -2.73 14.52 -12.30
C ALA A 169 -2.78 12.99 -12.13
N HIS A 170 -3.00 12.50 -10.94
CA HIS A 170 -2.87 11.07 -10.61
C HIS A 170 -4.07 10.55 -9.84
N CYS A 171 -4.48 9.34 -10.15
CA CYS A 171 -5.35 8.53 -9.32
C CYS A 171 -4.54 7.48 -8.56
N TYR A 172 -4.85 7.31 -7.29
CA TYR A 172 -4.27 6.31 -6.41
C TYR A 172 -5.27 5.20 -6.13
N GLU A 173 -4.86 3.96 -6.33
CA GLU A 173 -5.62 2.76 -6.02
C GLU A 173 -5.00 2.09 -4.80
N ASP A 174 -5.54 2.37 -3.62
CA ASP A 174 -5.12 1.74 -2.38
C ASP A 174 -5.86 0.40 -2.22
N THR A 175 -5.16 -0.72 -2.33
CA THR A 175 -5.74 -2.05 -2.07
C THR A 175 -5.93 -2.22 -0.57
N LEU A 176 -7.19 -2.28 -0.13
CA LEU A 176 -7.56 -2.43 1.29
C LEU A 176 -7.76 -3.89 1.67
N PHE A 177 -8.49 -4.65 0.84
CA PHE A 177 -8.66 -6.10 0.96
C PHE A 177 -8.08 -6.77 -0.28
N ASP A 178 -6.97 -7.46 -0.10
CA ASP A 178 -6.27 -8.28 -1.08
C ASP A 178 -6.47 -9.78 -0.79
N GLY A 179 -5.83 -10.63 -1.57
CA GLY A 179 -5.87 -12.09 -1.41
C GLY A 179 -5.30 -12.63 -0.08
N LEU A 180 -4.67 -11.80 0.76
CA LEU A 180 -4.30 -12.17 2.14
C LEU A 180 -5.46 -11.96 3.11
N VAL A 181 -6.41 -11.09 2.78
CA VAL A 181 -7.53 -10.71 3.65
C VAL A 181 -8.80 -11.43 3.25
N VAL A 182 -9.04 -11.60 1.95
CA VAL A 182 -10.24 -12.24 1.40
C VAL A 182 -9.85 -13.38 0.48
N GLN A 183 -10.67 -14.42 0.45
CA GLN A 183 -10.46 -15.59 -0.39
C GLN A 183 -11.02 -15.39 -1.81
N GLU A 184 -12.15 -14.71 -1.91
CA GLU A 184 -12.86 -14.47 -3.15
C GLU A 184 -12.58 -13.08 -3.69
N GLU A 185 -12.23 -12.97 -4.97
CA GLU A 185 -11.93 -11.66 -5.60
C GLU A 185 -13.11 -10.68 -5.55
N ARG A 186 -14.36 -11.19 -5.55
CA ARG A 186 -15.58 -10.38 -5.37
C ARG A 186 -15.66 -9.66 -4.03
N ASP A 187 -14.88 -10.09 -3.03
CA ASP A 187 -14.81 -9.49 -1.70
C ASP A 187 -13.58 -8.58 -1.54
N ALA A 188 -12.76 -8.46 -2.59
CA ALA A 188 -11.67 -7.49 -2.62
C ALA A 188 -12.22 -6.06 -2.49
N VAL A 189 -11.44 -5.19 -1.86
CA VAL A 189 -11.80 -3.77 -1.72
C VAL A 189 -10.62 -2.92 -2.13
N THR A 190 -10.86 -2.03 -3.08
CA THR A 190 -9.90 -1.03 -3.55
C THR A 190 -10.47 0.36 -3.33
N ARG A 191 -9.70 1.23 -2.68
CA ARG A 191 -10.05 2.64 -2.51
C ARG A 191 -9.40 3.46 -3.61
N LEU A 192 -10.21 4.13 -4.41
CA LEU A 192 -9.76 5.10 -5.40
C LEU A 192 -9.66 6.48 -4.76
N GLY A 193 -8.63 7.26 -5.14
CA GLY A 193 -8.43 8.63 -4.70
C GLY A 193 -7.84 9.50 -5.82
N LEU A 194 -8.62 10.49 -6.32
CA LEU A 194 -8.25 11.44 -7.33
C LEU A 194 -8.08 12.84 -6.76
#